data_05f0bf8a427806ea4ca619f81359042c
#
_entry.id   05f0bf8a427806ea4ca619f81359042c
#
_cell.length_a   1.000
_cell.length_b   1.000
_cell.length_c   1.000
_cell.angle_alpha   90.00
_cell.angle_beta   90.00
_cell.angle_gamma   90.00
#
_symmetry.space_group_name_H-M   'P 1'
#
loop_
_entity.id
_entity.type
_entity.pdbx_description
1 polymer ?
#
loop_
_entity_poly.entity_id
_entity_poly.type
_entity_poly.pdbx_seq_one_letter_code
_entity_poly.pdbx_strand_id
1 'polypeptide(L)'
;MGIFELTTAGAIGILGAGLAVCLAGAGSARGTGLAGEAGTGLLCEDPSKFGKVMILQVIPGTQGLYGLVIGFLCLMRMGVLNGTYVDMSLQDGLRYFAACMPIAIGGGISAVAQGRVAAGSINILARQPEHWSKGMVL
;
A
#
# COMPACT_ATOMS: atom_id res chain seq x y z
N MET A 1 -5.36 -19.04 25.40
CA MET A 1 -5.92 -19.53 24.14
C MET A 1 -4.81 -19.50 23.10
N GLY A 2 -4.39 -20.65 22.59
CA GLY A 2 -3.26 -20.71 21.65
C GLY A 2 -3.69 -20.27 20.26
N ILE A 3 -2.76 -19.72 19.49
CA ILE A 3 -2.95 -19.31 18.09
C ILE A 3 -3.51 -20.47 17.21
N PHE A 4 -3.42 -21.70 17.70
CA PHE A 4 -3.84 -22.90 16.99
C PHE A 4 -5.33 -23.27 17.17
N GLU A 5 -6.10 -22.52 17.98
CA GLU A 5 -7.54 -22.76 18.18
C GLU A 5 -8.43 -21.81 17.37
N LEU A 6 -7.87 -21.22 16.30
CA LEU A 6 -8.64 -20.40 15.38
C LEU A 6 -9.69 -21.24 14.62
N THR A 7 -10.94 -20.82 14.69
CA THR A 7 -12.00 -21.38 13.84
C THR A 7 -11.69 -21.10 12.36
N THR A 8 -12.25 -21.91 11.47
CA THR A 8 -12.17 -21.66 10.01
C THR A 8 -12.64 -20.25 9.65
N ALA A 9 -13.65 -19.73 10.33
CA ALA A 9 -14.17 -18.38 10.14
C ALA A 9 -13.13 -17.32 10.51
N GLY A 10 -12.47 -17.46 11.65
CA GLY A 10 -11.38 -16.57 12.08
C GLY A 10 -10.20 -16.59 11.13
N ALA A 11 -9.83 -17.79 10.66
CA ALA A 11 -8.74 -17.93 9.68
C ALA A 11 -9.04 -17.19 8.36
N ILE A 12 -10.30 -17.26 7.87
CA ILE A 12 -10.72 -16.52 6.66
C ILE A 12 -10.61 -14.99 6.87
N GLY A 13 -11.08 -14.49 8.01
CA GLY A 13 -10.95 -13.05 8.33
C GLY A 13 -9.50 -12.59 8.41
N ILE A 14 -8.64 -13.37 9.07
CA ILE A 14 -7.19 -13.08 9.16
C ILE A 14 -6.54 -13.14 7.78
N LEU A 15 -6.92 -14.11 6.95
CA LEU A 15 -6.44 -14.16 5.56
C LEU A 15 -6.80 -12.88 4.80
N GLY A 16 -8.02 -12.36 4.96
CA GLY A 16 -8.43 -11.09 4.38
C GLY A 16 -7.54 -9.92 4.83
N ALA A 17 -7.28 -9.82 6.14
CA ALA A 17 -6.39 -8.81 6.71
C ALA A 17 -4.97 -8.94 6.15
N GLY A 18 -4.44 -10.16 6.09
CA GLY A 18 -3.13 -10.43 5.50
C GLY A 18 -3.03 -10.03 4.03
N LEU A 19 -4.06 -10.33 3.24
CA LEU A 19 -4.11 -9.94 1.82
C LEU A 19 -4.19 -8.43 1.64
N ALA A 20 -4.92 -7.70 2.50
CA ALA A 20 -4.95 -6.23 2.48
C ALA A 20 -3.54 -5.65 2.63
N VAL A 21 -2.77 -6.15 3.59
CA VAL A 21 -1.40 -5.71 3.83
C VAL A 21 -0.47 -6.11 2.69
N CYS A 22 -0.49 -7.40 2.31
CA CYS A 22 0.46 -7.95 1.35
C CYS A 22 0.27 -7.40 -0.06
N LEU A 23 -0.96 -7.37 -0.59
CA LEU A 23 -1.19 -6.97 -1.97
C LEU A 23 -1.03 -5.46 -2.15
N ALA A 24 -1.58 -4.64 -1.24
CA ALA A 24 -1.37 -3.20 -1.28
C ALA A 24 0.10 -2.84 -1.06
N GLY A 25 0.78 -3.52 -0.12
CA GLY A 25 2.21 -3.35 0.15
C GLY A 25 3.09 -3.73 -1.05
N ALA A 26 2.82 -4.85 -1.69
CA ALA A 26 3.55 -5.28 -2.89
C ALA A 26 3.36 -4.32 -4.06
N GLY A 27 2.13 -3.81 -4.25
CA GLY A 27 1.85 -2.76 -5.24
C GLY A 27 2.62 -1.48 -4.96
N SER A 28 2.61 -1.02 -3.71
CA SER A 28 3.36 0.16 -3.27
C SER A 28 4.86 -0.01 -3.43
N ALA A 29 5.42 -1.13 -3.03
CA ALA A 29 6.85 -1.43 -3.21
C ALA A 29 7.26 -1.33 -4.68
N ARG A 30 6.44 -1.90 -5.58
CA ARG A 30 6.69 -1.82 -7.02
C ARG A 30 6.53 -0.41 -7.57
N GLY A 31 5.52 0.34 -7.10
CA GLY A 31 5.29 1.72 -7.52
C GLY A 31 6.42 2.66 -7.09
N THR A 32 6.84 2.58 -5.83
CA THR A 32 7.97 3.37 -5.31
C THR A 32 9.29 3.00 -5.99
N GLY A 33 9.48 1.71 -6.31
CA GLY A 33 10.63 1.24 -7.08
C GLY A 33 10.72 1.89 -8.45
N LEU A 34 9.63 1.88 -9.23
CA LEU A 34 9.57 2.51 -10.56
C LEU A 34 9.93 4.01 -10.52
N ALA A 35 9.38 4.74 -9.53
CA ALA A 35 9.70 6.15 -9.35
C ALA A 35 11.16 6.35 -8.91
N GLY A 36 11.67 5.48 -8.02
CA GLY A 36 13.05 5.50 -7.55
C GLY A 36 14.07 5.27 -8.67
N GLU A 37 13.82 4.29 -9.54
CA GLU A 37 14.68 4.02 -10.71
C GLU A 37 14.79 5.25 -11.61
N ALA A 38 13.67 5.90 -11.94
CA ALA A 38 13.68 7.13 -12.73
C ALA A 38 14.41 8.27 -11.98
N GLY A 39 14.19 8.35 -10.66
CA GLY A 39 14.81 9.36 -9.79
C GLY A 39 16.33 9.23 -9.71
N THR A 40 16.87 8.03 -9.61
CA THR A 40 18.31 7.81 -9.57
C THR A 40 19.00 8.29 -10.83
N GLY A 41 18.38 8.08 -12.01
CA GLY A 41 18.89 8.60 -13.27
C GLY A 41 19.04 10.12 -13.25
N LEU A 42 18.02 10.85 -12.79
CA LEU A 42 18.09 12.31 -12.68
C LEU A 42 19.13 12.77 -11.65
N LEU A 43 19.25 12.06 -10.52
CA LEU A 43 20.18 12.44 -9.45
C LEU A 43 21.66 12.21 -9.83
N CYS A 44 21.95 11.34 -10.78
CA CYS A 44 23.28 11.21 -11.36
C CYS A 44 23.70 12.46 -12.12
N GLU A 45 22.75 13.16 -12.75
CA GLU A 45 23.00 14.39 -13.51
C GLU A 45 22.91 15.63 -12.61
N ASP A 46 21.92 15.70 -11.72
CA ASP A 46 21.67 16.85 -10.85
C ASP A 46 21.26 16.41 -9.42
N PRO A 47 22.22 16.19 -8.52
CA PRO A 47 21.95 15.80 -7.12
C PRO A 47 21.14 16.82 -6.34
N SER A 48 21.08 18.09 -6.76
CA SER A 48 20.34 19.15 -6.06
C SER A 48 18.82 18.90 -6.04
N LYS A 49 18.32 18.05 -6.92
CA LYS A 49 16.90 17.71 -7.05
C LYS A 49 16.41 16.60 -6.10
N PHE A 50 17.29 16.08 -5.23
CA PHE A 50 16.99 14.96 -4.33
C PHE A 50 15.68 15.13 -3.58
N GLY A 51 15.41 16.27 -2.94
CA GLY A 51 14.19 16.48 -2.16
C GLY A 51 12.91 16.37 -2.99
N LYS A 52 12.91 16.88 -4.21
CA LYS A 52 11.75 16.80 -5.12
C LYS A 52 11.55 15.38 -5.67
N VAL A 53 12.63 14.69 -5.99
CA VAL A 53 12.60 13.26 -6.40
C VAL A 53 12.04 12.39 -5.28
N MET A 54 12.50 12.60 -4.04
CA MET A 54 12.04 11.85 -2.88
C MET A 54 10.52 12.01 -2.66
N ILE A 55 10.00 13.23 -2.81
CA ILE A 55 8.54 13.47 -2.71
C ILE A 55 7.78 12.65 -3.75
N LEU A 56 8.19 12.71 -5.02
CA LEU A 56 7.54 11.95 -6.10
C LEU A 56 7.64 10.44 -5.89
N GLN A 57 8.76 9.94 -5.34
CA GLN A 57 8.98 8.53 -5.08
C GLN A 57 8.09 7.98 -3.96
N VAL A 58 7.83 8.77 -2.92
CA VAL A 58 7.08 8.30 -1.73
C VAL A 58 5.57 8.19 -2.00
N ILE A 59 5.02 9.00 -2.92
CA ILE A 59 3.58 9.04 -3.21
C ILE A 59 2.98 7.65 -3.48
N PRO A 60 3.53 6.77 -4.34
CA PRO A 60 3.00 5.44 -4.56
C PRO A 60 3.08 4.49 -3.36
N GLY A 61 3.75 4.90 -2.28
CA GLY A 61 3.83 4.16 -1.01
C GLY A 61 2.56 4.24 -0.17
N THR A 62 1.68 5.20 -0.42
CA THR A 62 0.51 5.48 0.43
C THR A 62 -0.50 4.33 0.46
N GLN A 63 -0.69 3.60 -0.62
CA GLN A 63 -1.61 2.47 -0.68
C GLN A 63 -1.16 1.32 0.23
N GLY A 64 0.13 1.10 0.39
CA GLY A 64 0.68 0.13 1.33
C GLY A 64 0.34 0.49 2.78
N LEU A 65 0.42 1.78 3.13
CA LEU A 65 0.00 2.26 4.44
C LEU A 65 -1.51 2.08 4.66
N TYR A 66 -2.34 2.34 3.66
CA TYR A 66 -3.79 2.09 3.76
C TYR A 66 -4.10 0.61 3.92
N GLY A 67 -3.42 -0.27 3.19
CA GLY A 67 -3.53 -1.72 3.36
C GLY A 67 -3.16 -2.15 4.77
N LEU A 68 -2.07 -1.61 5.33
CA LEU A 68 -1.64 -1.85 6.71
C LEU A 68 -2.71 -1.41 7.72
N VAL A 69 -3.26 -0.20 7.57
CA VAL A 69 -4.31 0.35 8.47
C VAL A 69 -5.56 -0.53 8.43
N ILE A 70 -6.03 -0.91 7.24
CA ILE A 70 -7.24 -1.76 7.11
C ILE A 70 -6.99 -3.15 7.71
N GLY A 71 -5.85 -3.77 7.41
CA GLY A 71 -5.49 -5.06 8.01
C GLY A 71 -5.42 -5.01 9.53
N PHE A 72 -4.79 -3.97 10.08
CA PHE A 72 -4.70 -3.75 11.52
C PHE A 72 -6.06 -3.54 12.17
N LEU A 73 -6.92 -2.69 11.59
CA LEU A 73 -8.28 -2.45 12.08
C LEU A 73 -9.13 -3.73 12.02
N CYS A 74 -8.99 -4.53 10.98
CA CYS A 74 -9.66 -5.81 10.86
C CYS A 74 -9.26 -6.75 12.01
N LEU A 75 -7.97 -6.93 12.26
CA LEU A 75 -7.46 -7.77 13.35
C LEU A 75 -7.87 -7.25 14.74
N MET A 76 -7.89 -5.92 14.92
CA MET A 76 -8.41 -5.30 16.17
C MET A 76 -9.89 -5.61 16.37
N ARG A 77 -10.72 -5.45 15.33
CA ARG A 77 -12.17 -5.71 15.40
C ARG A 77 -12.49 -7.17 15.63
N MET A 78 -11.67 -8.06 15.12
CA MET A 78 -11.80 -9.50 15.38
C MET A 78 -11.35 -9.89 16.80
N GLY A 79 -10.76 -8.98 17.56
CA GLY A 79 -10.24 -9.25 18.91
C GLY A 79 -8.91 -10.01 18.93
N VAL A 80 -8.31 -10.26 17.76
CA VAL A 80 -7.05 -11.03 17.65
C VAL A 80 -5.90 -10.30 18.35
N LEU A 81 -5.80 -8.98 18.17
CA LEU A 81 -4.71 -8.18 18.75
C LEU A 81 -4.94 -7.85 20.23
N ASN A 82 -6.19 -7.80 20.65
CA ASN A 82 -6.55 -7.44 22.03
C ASN A 82 -6.67 -8.66 22.96
N GLY A 83 -6.47 -9.87 22.45
CA GLY A 83 -6.65 -11.11 23.20
C GLY A 83 -8.13 -11.39 23.58
N THR A 84 -9.08 -10.70 22.96
CA THR A 84 -10.53 -10.84 23.19
C THR A 84 -11.22 -11.59 22.04
N TYR A 85 -10.45 -12.35 21.28
CA TYR A 85 -10.99 -13.14 20.18
C TYR A 85 -12.08 -14.10 20.70
N VAL A 86 -13.22 -14.04 20.07
CA VAL A 86 -14.36 -14.95 20.31
C VAL A 86 -14.65 -15.67 19.00
N ASP A 87 -15.04 -16.93 19.09
CA ASP A 87 -15.48 -17.70 17.94
C ASP A 87 -16.59 -16.98 17.19
N MET A 88 -16.37 -16.78 15.90
CA MET A 88 -17.29 -16.06 15.03
C MET A 88 -17.96 -17.01 14.04
N SER A 89 -19.12 -16.59 13.52
CA SER A 89 -19.81 -17.31 12.46
C SER A 89 -19.00 -17.24 11.16
N LEU A 90 -19.19 -18.25 10.29
CA LEU A 90 -18.59 -18.24 8.96
C LEU A 90 -18.98 -16.98 8.18
N GLN A 91 -20.20 -16.49 8.37
CA GLN A 91 -20.69 -15.28 7.73
C GLN A 91 -19.88 -14.04 8.16
N ASP A 92 -19.50 -13.95 9.43
CA ASP A 92 -18.69 -12.82 9.92
C ASP A 92 -17.25 -12.91 9.43
N GLY A 93 -16.65 -14.10 9.40
CA GLY A 93 -15.33 -14.31 8.79
C GLY A 93 -15.29 -13.87 7.32
N LEU A 94 -16.31 -14.22 6.54
CA LEU A 94 -16.45 -13.80 5.14
C LEU A 94 -16.68 -12.28 5.01
N ARG A 95 -17.42 -11.65 5.94
CA ARG A 95 -17.57 -10.18 5.95
C ARG A 95 -16.24 -9.46 6.17
N TYR A 96 -15.43 -9.92 7.12
CA TYR A 96 -14.09 -9.36 7.33
C TYR A 96 -13.20 -9.55 6.12
N PHE A 97 -13.21 -10.74 5.52
CA PHE A 97 -12.48 -11.00 4.28
C PHE A 97 -12.91 -10.04 3.16
N ALA A 98 -14.22 -9.94 2.90
CA ALA A 98 -14.77 -9.10 1.85
C ALA A 98 -14.45 -7.61 2.08
N ALA A 99 -14.48 -7.14 3.33
CA ALA A 99 -14.14 -5.76 3.68
C ALA A 99 -12.67 -5.40 3.37
N CYS A 100 -11.76 -6.37 3.38
CA CYS A 100 -10.35 -6.18 3.09
C CYS A 100 -10.04 -6.17 1.57
N MET A 101 -10.87 -6.80 0.74
CA MET A 101 -10.59 -7.00 -0.69
C MET A 101 -10.46 -5.71 -1.51
N PRO A 102 -11.28 -4.66 -1.29
CA PRO A 102 -11.14 -3.42 -2.05
C PRO A 102 -9.74 -2.80 -1.96
N ILE A 103 -9.17 -2.72 -0.77
CA ILE A 103 -7.81 -2.17 -0.62
C ILE A 103 -6.73 -3.16 -1.06
N ALA A 104 -6.94 -4.45 -0.86
CA ALA A 104 -6.02 -5.48 -1.31
C ALA A 104 -5.80 -5.38 -2.83
N ILE A 105 -6.87 -5.41 -3.59
CA ILE A 105 -6.82 -5.43 -5.05
C ILE A 105 -6.65 -4.01 -5.61
N GLY A 106 -7.54 -3.10 -5.23
CA GLY A 106 -7.55 -1.73 -5.74
C GLY A 106 -6.29 -0.97 -5.35
N GLY A 107 -5.86 -1.09 -4.07
CA GLY A 107 -4.63 -0.47 -3.57
C GLY A 107 -3.39 -1.00 -4.28
N GLY A 108 -3.28 -2.32 -4.44
CA GLY A 108 -2.15 -2.95 -5.14
C GLY A 108 -2.01 -2.49 -6.60
N ILE A 109 -3.12 -2.47 -7.35
CA ILE A 109 -3.10 -2.07 -8.76
C ILE A 109 -2.85 -0.56 -8.90
N SER A 110 -3.55 0.27 -8.11
CA SER A 110 -3.42 1.73 -8.19
C SER A 110 -2.03 2.22 -7.82
N ALA A 111 -1.36 1.60 -6.85
CA ALA A 111 0.00 1.95 -6.47
C ALA A 111 1.00 1.78 -7.62
N VAL A 112 0.89 0.71 -8.40
CA VAL A 112 1.74 0.49 -9.58
C VAL A 112 1.47 1.54 -10.66
N ALA A 113 0.19 1.86 -10.91
CA ALA A 113 -0.18 2.90 -11.87
C ALA A 113 0.35 4.26 -11.44
N GLN A 114 0.19 4.61 -10.16
CA GLN A 114 0.72 5.86 -9.60
C GLN A 114 2.24 5.92 -9.67
N GLY A 115 2.94 4.81 -9.44
CA GLY A 115 4.40 4.73 -9.58
C GLY A 115 4.89 5.05 -10.99
N ARG A 116 4.15 4.60 -12.02
CA ARG A 116 4.44 4.94 -13.43
C ARG A 116 4.26 6.43 -13.71
N VAL A 117 3.19 7.03 -13.18
CA VAL A 117 2.94 8.47 -13.31
C VAL A 117 4.02 9.27 -12.58
N ALA A 118 4.41 8.85 -11.38
CA ALA A 118 5.49 9.47 -10.62
C ALA A 118 6.82 9.41 -11.37
N ALA A 119 7.16 8.26 -11.98
CA ALA A 119 8.35 8.13 -12.84
C ALA A 119 8.29 9.10 -14.05
N GLY A 120 7.12 9.21 -14.69
CA GLY A 120 6.88 10.20 -15.75
C GLY A 120 7.06 11.66 -15.26
N SER A 121 6.61 11.94 -14.04
CA SER A 121 6.72 13.27 -13.41
C SER A 121 8.17 13.67 -13.09
N ILE A 122 9.05 12.70 -12.85
CA ILE A 122 10.48 12.93 -12.72
C ILE A 122 11.10 13.47 -14.02
N ASN A 123 10.57 13.05 -15.19
CA ASN A 123 11.00 13.63 -16.45
C ASN A 123 10.58 15.11 -16.60
N ILE A 124 9.44 15.50 -16.03
CA ILE A 124 9.03 16.91 -15.95
C ILE A 124 10.02 17.66 -15.07
N LEU A 125 10.35 17.10 -13.91
CA LEU A 125 11.34 17.70 -12.99
C LEU A 125 12.73 17.87 -13.66
N ALA A 126 13.13 16.91 -14.50
CA ALA A 126 14.40 16.95 -15.22
C ALA A 126 14.44 18.09 -16.25
N ARG A 127 13.39 18.19 -17.08
CA ARG A 127 13.35 19.09 -18.24
C ARG A 127 12.78 20.47 -17.93
N GLN A 128 11.84 20.56 -16.99
CA GLN A 128 11.09 21.77 -16.63
C GLN A 128 10.93 21.86 -15.11
N PRO A 129 11.98 22.15 -14.37
CA PRO A 129 11.98 22.10 -12.90
C PRO A 129 10.95 23.01 -12.23
N GLU A 130 10.54 24.10 -12.89
CA GLU A 130 9.49 25.03 -12.41
C GLU A 130 8.10 24.41 -12.47
N HIS A 131 7.89 23.36 -13.30
CA HIS A 131 6.60 22.70 -13.48
C HIS A 131 6.49 21.36 -12.75
N TRP A 132 7.45 20.99 -11.88
CA TRP A 132 7.45 19.72 -11.17
C TRP A 132 6.18 19.47 -10.33
N SER A 133 5.59 20.55 -9.79
CA SER A 133 4.34 20.46 -9.01
C SER A 133 3.15 19.98 -9.85
N LYS A 134 3.14 20.24 -11.15
CA LYS A 134 2.13 19.72 -12.06
C LYS A 134 2.22 18.20 -12.19
N GLY A 135 3.46 17.67 -12.23
CA GLY A 135 3.69 16.23 -12.20
C GLY A 135 3.30 15.55 -10.88
N MET A 136 3.34 16.29 -9.77
CA MET A 136 2.91 15.77 -8.47
C MET A 136 1.38 15.63 -8.36
N VAL A 137 0.62 16.46 -9.11
CA VAL A 137 -0.86 16.48 -9.08
C VAL A 137 -1.47 15.45 -10.03
N LEU A 138 -0.73 14.98 -11.04
CA LEU A 138 -1.19 13.95 -11.98
C LEU A 138 -1.32 12.58 -11.28
#